data_cec4d8c3619cf7a7474853c8b55c4bd7
#
_entry.id   cec4d8c3619cf7a7474853c8b55c4bd7
#
_cell.length_a   1.000
_cell.length_b   1.000
_cell.length_c   1.000
_cell.angle_alpha   90.00
_cell.angle_beta   90.00
_cell.angle_gamma   90.00
#
_symmetry.space_group_name_H-M   'P 1'
#
loop_
_entity.id
_entity.type
_entity.pdbx_description
1 polymer ?
#
loop_
_entity_poly.entity_id
_entity_poly.type
_entity_poly.pdbx_seq_one_letter_code
_entity_poly.pdbx_strand_id
1 'polypeptide(L)'
;SGIITPITISKDDDFWGSLDMFYENGSTANSATFKVHIKAQSEVWFTNPVLANPWNAWQNIALTYDAATSIFSVYQGGGLVASTTSAGLGNLVFQNTATKLIFGTEQFNCSPSLGTAGGPQGWADYLRGKLDEVRFYDKVLSATELQSLIVLQGKGK
;
A
#
# COMPACT_ATOMS: atom_id res chain seq x y z
N SER A 1 7.82 9.85 -14.75
CA SER A 1 7.55 8.47 -14.35
C SER A 1 8.34 8.18 -13.09
N GLY A 2 7.67 7.96 -12.03
CA GLY A 2 8.23 7.61 -10.73
C GLY A 2 7.21 6.82 -9.96
N ILE A 3 7.40 6.71 -8.65
CA ILE A 3 6.39 6.11 -7.80
C ILE A 3 5.33 7.14 -7.41
N ILE A 4 4.10 6.67 -7.23
CA ILE A 4 2.97 7.45 -6.70
C ILE A 4 2.42 6.67 -5.52
N THR A 5 2.47 7.26 -4.32
CA THR A 5 2.13 6.58 -3.08
C THR A 5 0.82 7.08 -2.50
N PRO A 6 -0.25 6.25 -2.48
CA PRO A 6 -1.50 6.61 -1.79
C PRO A 6 -1.36 6.68 -0.28
N ILE A 7 -0.62 5.73 0.31
CA ILE A 7 -0.54 5.57 1.78
C ILE A 7 0.86 5.14 2.18
N THR A 8 1.41 5.83 3.19
CA THR A 8 2.62 5.46 3.92
C THR A 8 2.35 5.52 5.43
N ILE A 9 2.84 4.53 6.16
CA ILE A 9 3.05 4.64 7.60
C ILE A 9 4.52 4.94 7.79
N SER A 10 4.85 6.10 8.37
CA SER A 10 6.24 6.54 8.49
C SER A 10 7.10 5.62 9.35
N LYS A 11 8.39 5.69 9.14
CA LYS A 11 9.42 5.08 9.98
C LYS A 11 10.55 6.09 10.13
N ASP A 12 10.62 6.73 11.30
CA ASP A 12 11.44 7.92 11.54
C ASP A 12 12.97 7.65 11.42
N ASP A 13 13.38 6.39 11.59
CA ASP A 13 14.78 5.92 11.55
C ASP A 13 15.15 5.15 10.27
N ASP A 14 14.31 5.25 9.23
CA ASP A 14 14.56 4.57 7.95
C ASP A 14 14.29 5.49 6.75
N PHE A 15 14.75 5.08 5.57
CA PHE A 15 14.45 5.75 4.30
C PHE A 15 13.00 5.51 3.87
N TRP A 16 12.56 4.25 3.91
CA TRP A 16 11.19 3.83 3.63
C TRP A 16 10.34 3.84 4.90
N GLY A 17 9.03 3.89 4.73
CA GLY A 17 8.08 3.77 5.81
C GLY A 17 8.04 2.37 6.47
N SER A 18 7.28 2.26 7.53
CA SER A 18 6.91 0.96 8.12
C SER A 18 5.91 0.20 7.24
N LEU A 19 5.10 0.92 6.48
CA LEU A 19 4.26 0.43 5.40
C LEU A 19 4.26 1.47 4.28
N ASP A 20 4.60 1.06 3.08
CA ASP A 20 4.46 1.86 1.87
C ASP A 20 3.65 1.08 0.84
N MET A 21 2.66 1.73 0.25
CA MET A 21 1.83 1.16 -0.82
C MET A 21 1.90 2.11 -2.01
N PHE A 22 2.55 1.71 -3.10
CA PHE A 22 2.78 2.63 -4.20
C PHE A 22 2.65 2.00 -5.58
N TYR A 23 2.30 2.85 -6.53
CA TYR A 23 2.24 2.51 -7.95
C TYR A 23 3.56 2.84 -8.63
N GLU A 24 4.01 1.95 -9.49
CA GLU A 24 5.01 2.21 -10.52
C GLU A 24 4.40 1.98 -11.90
N ASN A 25 5.05 2.49 -12.95
CA ASN A 25 4.63 2.22 -14.32
C ASN A 25 4.61 0.71 -14.58
N GLY A 26 3.50 0.22 -15.11
CA GLY A 26 3.39 -1.14 -15.62
C GLY A 26 4.06 -1.32 -16.98
N SER A 27 3.97 -2.51 -17.51
CA SER A 27 4.48 -2.85 -18.84
C SER A 27 3.71 -2.20 -19.99
N THR A 28 2.52 -1.68 -19.73
CA THR A 28 1.66 -0.98 -20.68
C THR A 28 1.10 0.31 -20.09
N ALA A 29 0.61 1.20 -20.94
CA ALA A 29 -0.04 2.46 -20.50
C ALA A 29 -1.27 2.24 -19.61
N ASN A 30 -1.91 1.06 -19.71
CA ASN A 30 -3.11 0.69 -18.98
C ASN A 30 -2.83 -0.28 -17.81
N SER A 31 -1.59 -0.33 -17.33
CA SER A 31 -1.21 -1.15 -16.18
C SER A 31 -0.29 -0.39 -15.24
N ALA A 32 -0.29 -0.79 -13.99
CA ALA A 32 0.70 -0.36 -13.00
C ALA A 32 1.19 -1.57 -12.20
N THR A 33 2.47 -1.59 -11.88
CA THR A 33 2.97 -2.45 -10.82
C THR A 33 2.60 -1.80 -9.48
N PHE A 34 1.92 -2.54 -8.62
CA PHE A 34 1.58 -2.08 -7.29
C PHE A 34 2.49 -2.76 -6.28
N LYS A 35 3.36 -1.98 -5.68
CA LYS A 35 4.32 -2.49 -4.71
C LYS A 35 3.85 -2.22 -3.29
N VAL A 36 4.12 -3.17 -2.44
CA VAL A 36 3.94 -3.05 -0.99
C VAL A 36 5.28 -3.32 -0.33
N HIS A 37 5.73 -2.36 0.45
CA HIS A 37 6.87 -2.49 1.34
C HIS A 37 6.38 -2.49 2.77
N ILE A 38 6.89 -3.40 3.58
CA ILE A 38 6.60 -3.48 5.02
C ILE A 38 7.91 -3.66 5.76
N LYS A 39 8.14 -2.76 6.72
CA LYS A 39 9.25 -2.83 7.67
C LYS A 39 8.70 -2.91 9.09
N ALA A 40 8.45 -4.13 9.54
CA ALA A 40 8.04 -4.45 10.90
C ALA A 40 9.24 -5.07 11.66
N GLN A 41 9.08 -6.25 12.26
CA GLN A 41 10.20 -7.01 12.84
C GLN A 41 11.17 -7.55 11.77
N SER A 42 10.74 -7.66 10.53
CA SER A 42 11.57 -7.92 9.35
C SER A 42 11.06 -7.09 8.17
N GLU A 43 11.84 -7.06 7.10
CA GLU A 43 11.53 -6.29 5.90
C GLU A 43 10.96 -7.21 4.82
N VAL A 44 9.86 -6.79 4.21
CA VAL A 44 9.17 -7.51 3.14
C VAL A 44 8.92 -6.57 1.97
N TRP A 45 9.30 -7.00 0.77
CA TRP A 45 8.97 -6.36 -0.50
C TRP A 45 8.06 -7.28 -1.32
N PHE A 46 6.84 -6.84 -1.55
CA PHE A 46 5.87 -7.51 -2.42
C PHE A 46 5.72 -6.70 -3.71
N THR A 47 6.41 -7.11 -4.78
CA THR A 47 6.69 -6.28 -5.96
C THR A 47 6.03 -6.73 -7.25
N ASN A 48 5.27 -7.83 -7.22
CA ASN A 48 4.70 -8.44 -8.43
C ASN A 48 3.20 -8.24 -8.68
N PRO A 49 2.38 -7.59 -7.83
CA PRO A 49 1.00 -7.26 -8.19
C PRO A 49 0.96 -6.33 -9.41
N VAL A 50 0.17 -6.66 -10.41
CA VAL A 50 -0.06 -5.82 -11.60
C VAL A 50 -1.53 -5.43 -11.65
N LEU A 51 -1.80 -4.15 -11.50
CA LEU A 51 -3.15 -3.60 -11.57
C LEU A 51 -3.51 -3.26 -13.02
N ALA A 52 -4.76 -3.58 -13.39
CA ALA A 52 -5.30 -3.25 -14.70
C ALA A 52 -6.08 -1.93 -14.66
N ASN A 53 -5.87 -1.08 -15.68
CA ASN A 53 -6.55 0.20 -15.83
C ASN A 53 -6.62 1.04 -14.54
N PRO A 54 -5.50 1.28 -13.84
CA PRO A 54 -5.51 1.90 -12.51
C PRO A 54 -5.70 3.42 -12.56
N TRP A 55 -5.72 4.02 -13.75
CA TRP A 55 -5.69 5.47 -13.96
C TRP A 55 -7.06 6.05 -14.33
N ASN A 56 -7.30 7.30 -13.94
CA ASN A 56 -8.47 8.10 -14.33
C ASN A 56 -9.83 7.51 -13.95
N ALA A 57 -9.86 6.60 -12.98
CA ALA A 57 -11.07 5.99 -12.45
C ALA A 57 -10.89 5.64 -10.97
N TRP A 58 -11.98 5.55 -10.24
CA TRP A 58 -11.95 5.03 -8.89
C TRP A 58 -11.48 3.57 -8.88
N GLN A 59 -10.51 3.30 -8.03
CA GLN A 59 -9.98 1.97 -7.81
C GLN A 59 -10.25 1.56 -6.37
N ASN A 60 -10.82 0.39 -6.18
CA ASN A 60 -10.86 -0.24 -4.87
C ASN A 60 -9.66 -1.17 -4.75
N ILE A 61 -8.73 -0.84 -3.87
CA ILE A 61 -7.52 -1.62 -3.62
C ILE A 61 -7.54 -2.09 -2.17
N ALA A 62 -7.27 -3.36 -1.96
CA ALA A 62 -7.09 -3.91 -0.62
C ALA A 62 -5.78 -4.69 -0.52
N LEU A 63 -5.10 -4.51 0.60
CA LEU A 63 -4.00 -5.36 1.06
C LEU A 63 -4.50 -6.15 2.26
N THR A 64 -4.34 -7.46 2.24
CA THR A 64 -4.56 -8.31 3.41
C THR A 64 -3.26 -9.00 3.81
N TYR A 65 -3.12 -9.26 5.09
CA TYR A 65 -2.05 -10.08 5.64
C TYR A 65 -2.63 -11.09 6.64
N ASP A 66 -2.38 -12.36 6.39
CA ASP A 66 -2.74 -13.44 7.30
C ASP A 66 -1.51 -13.87 8.10
N ALA A 67 -1.51 -13.57 9.38
CA ALA A 67 -0.38 -13.87 10.27
C ALA A 67 -0.19 -15.38 10.53
N ALA A 68 -1.26 -16.18 10.43
CA ALA A 68 -1.17 -17.61 10.63
C ALA A 68 -0.45 -18.32 9.49
N THR A 69 -0.61 -17.82 8.26
CA THR A 69 0.02 -18.36 7.05
C THR A 69 1.18 -17.53 6.54
N SER A 70 1.35 -16.31 7.08
CA SER A 70 2.32 -15.29 6.63
C SER A 70 2.13 -14.92 5.16
N ILE A 71 0.87 -14.89 4.68
CA ILE A 71 0.52 -14.57 3.30
C ILE A 71 0.03 -13.12 3.21
N PHE A 72 0.67 -12.35 2.31
CA PHE A 72 0.17 -11.08 1.83
C PHE A 72 -0.62 -11.27 0.54
N SER A 73 -1.74 -10.56 0.40
CA SER A 73 -2.54 -10.59 -0.82
C SER A 73 -3.02 -9.19 -1.19
N VAL A 74 -2.89 -8.85 -2.47
CA VAL A 74 -3.40 -7.60 -3.05
C VAL A 74 -4.63 -7.91 -3.90
N TYR A 75 -5.66 -7.10 -3.71
CA TYR A 75 -6.92 -7.19 -4.44
C TYR A 75 -7.20 -5.88 -5.17
N GLN A 76 -7.79 -5.99 -6.36
CA GLN A 76 -8.35 -4.87 -7.12
C GLN A 76 -9.83 -5.17 -7.43
N GLY A 77 -10.72 -4.25 -7.07
CA GLY A 77 -12.16 -4.45 -7.26
C GLY A 77 -12.70 -5.72 -6.57
N GLY A 78 -12.07 -6.16 -5.47
CA GLY A 78 -12.37 -7.38 -4.74
C GLY A 78 -11.86 -8.66 -5.39
N GLY A 79 -11.29 -8.62 -6.59
CA GLY A 79 -10.58 -9.73 -7.21
C GLY A 79 -9.14 -9.83 -6.73
N LEU A 80 -8.66 -11.05 -6.45
CA LEU A 80 -7.27 -11.29 -6.10
C LEU A 80 -6.37 -10.99 -7.30
N VAL A 81 -5.38 -10.10 -7.09
CA VAL A 81 -4.37 -9.76 -8.10
C VAL A 81 -3.13 -10.62 -7.96
N ALA A 82 -2.59 -10.68 -6.76
CA ALA A 82 -1.42 -11.49 -6.46
C ALA A 82 -1.32 -11.78 -4.96
N SER A 83 -0.56 -12.82 -4.63
CA SER A 83 -0.20 -13.17 -3.25
C SER A 83 1.28 -13.48 -3.16
N THR A 84 1.86 -13.28 -1.97
CA THR A 84 3.21 -13.71 -1.64
C THR A 84 3.26 -14.21 -0.21
N THR A 85 4.16 -15.13 0.08
CA THR A 85 4.36 -15.67 1.43
C THR A 85 5.69 -15.16 1.98
N SER A 86 5.67 -14.62 3.18
CA SER A 86 6.87 -14.29 3.96
C SER A 86 6.97 -15.26 5.13
N ALA A 87 7.46 -16.46 4.84
CA ALA A 87 7.43 -17.60 5.78
C ALA A 87 8.01 -17.24 7.15
N GLY A 88 7.28 -17.57 8.21
CA GLY A 88 7.70 -17.35 9.59
C GLY A 88 7.56 -15.90 10.10
N LEU A 89 6.98 -14.99 9.32
CA LEU A 89 6.81 -13.61 9.76
C LEU A 89 5.85 -13.47 10.95
N GLY A 90 4.77 -14.26 10.99
CA GLY A 90 3.79 -14.22 12.09
C GLY A 90 3.09 -12.89 12.23
N ASN A 91 2.76 -12.46 13.43
CA ASN A 91 2.11 -11.15 13.65
C ASN A 91 3.04 -10.00 13.24
N LEU A 92 2.49 -9.02 12.53
CA LEU A 92 3.23 -7.79 12.23
C LEU A 92 3.36 -6.95 13.50
N VAL A 93 4.59 -6.61 13.84
CA VAL A 93 4.91 -5.77 14.99
C VAL A 93 5.63 -4.54 14.46
N PHE A 94 4.88 -3.44 14.26
CA PHE A 94 5.47 -2.15 13.93
C PHE A 94 6.22 -1.58 15.12
N GLN A 95 7.40 -1.03 14.85
CA GLN A 95 8.24 -0.46 15.89
C GLN A 95 7.75 0.94 16.29
N ASN A 96 8.24 1.45 17.43
CA ASN A 96 7.85 2.76 17.97
C ASN A 96 8.19 3.96 17.05
N THR A 97 9.02 3.74 16.05
CA THR A 97 9.34 4.72 15.00
C THR A 97 8.28 4.83 13.90
N ALA A 98 7.25 3.98 13.91
CA ALA A 98 6.07 4.10 13.05
C ALA A 98 5.10 5.12 13.64
N THR A 99 5.29 6.42 13.34
CA THR A 99 4.65 7.50 14.10
C THR A 99 3.55 8.23 13.36
N LYS A 100 3.53 8.21 12.03
CA LYS A 100 2.58 9.00 11.22
C LYS A 100 1.98 8.20 10.09
N LEU A 101 0.69 8.44 9.84
CA LEU A 101 0.00 8.00 8.64
C LEU A 101 0.00 9.15 7.64
N ILE A 102 0.55 8.88 6.45
CA ILE A 102 0.73 9.86 5.38
C ILE A 102 -0.12 9.44 4.20
N PHE A 103 -0.84 10.39 3.62
CA PHE A 103 -1.65 10.18 2.43
C PHE A 103 -1.09 10.93 1.23
N GLY A 104 -1.04 10.25 0.09
CA GLY A 104 -0.74 10.84 -1.20
C GLY A 104 0.73 11.07 -1.49
N THR A 105 1.64 10.62 -0.63
CA THR A 105 3.08 10.70 -0.87
C THR A 105 3.88 9.80 0.07
N GLU A 106 5.17 9.70 -0.18
CA GLU A 106 6.15 9.03 0.68
C GLU A 106 6.65 9.96 1.81
N GLN A 107 7.15 9.36 2.89
CA GLN A 107 7.68 10.08 4.05
C GLN A 107 8.85 11.02 3.70
N PHE A 108 9.68 10.66 2.74
CA PHE A 108 10.82 11.48 2.32
C PHE A 108 10.40 12.71 1.48
N ASN A 109 9.18 12.71 0.91
CA ASN A 109 8.62 13.88 0.20
C ASN A 109 7.94 14.88 1.13
N CYS A 110 7.77 14.57 2.40
CA CYS A 110 7.26 15.53 3.38
C CYS A 110 8.28 16.65 3.64
N SER A 111 7.83 17.79 4.12
CA SER A 111 8.70 18.91 4.47
C SER A 111 8.44 19.36 5.92
N PRO A 112 9.38 19.12 6.84
CA PRO A 112 10.60 18.32 6.67
C PRO A 112 10.33 16.85 6.36
N SER A 113 11.33 16.14 5.82
CA SER A 113 11.29 14.69 5.65
C SER A 113 11.01 14.01 6.99
N LEU A 114 10.18 12.96 6.96
CA LEU A 114 9.80 12.20 8.15
C LEU A 114 10.62 10.91 8.32
N GLY A 115 11.71 10.77 7.60
CA GLY A 115 12.63 9.64 7.68
C GLY A 115 14.08 10.09 7.59
N THR A 116 14.97 9.14 7.29
CA THR A 116 16.41 9.42 7.19
C THR A 116 16.84 10.11 5.89
N ALA A 117 15.95 10.19 4.90
CA ALA A 117 16.21 10.92 3.66
C ALA A 117 16.30 12.43 3.90
N GLY A 118 17.25 13.08 3.23
CA GLY A 118 17.44 14.53 3.36
C GLY A 118 16.37 15.40 2.70
N GLY A 119 15.36 14.82 2.06
CA GLY A 119 14.28 15.54 1.38
C GLY A 119 13.69 14.75 0.21
N PRO A 120 12.86 15.42 -0.61
CA PRO A 120 12.15 14.81 -1.75
C PRO A 120 13.10 14.12 -2.73
N GLN A 121 12.64 13.00 -3.27
CA GLN A 121 13.36 12.22 -4.26
C GLN A 121 12.78 12.50 -5.65
N GLY A 122 13.64 12.83 -6.62
CA GLY A 122 13.21 13.20 -7.98
C GLY A 122 12.51 12.09 -8.77
N TRP A 123 12.52 10.86 -8.29
CA TRP A 123 11.82 9.71 -8.86
C TRP A 123 10.49 9.40 -8.15
N ALA A 124 10.10 10.17 -7.14
CA ALA A 124 8.83 10.00 -6.43
C ALA A 124 7.95 11.24 -6.63
N ASP A 125 6.66 11.01 -6.80
CA ASP A 125 5.68 12.08 -7.04
C ASP A 125 4.55 12.01 -6.00
N TYR A 126 3.69 13.01 -6.03
CA TYR A 126 2.48 13.09 -5.22
C TYR A 126 1.31 12.46 -5.96
N LEU A 127 0.39 11.87 -5.20
CA LEU A 127 -0.87 11.39 -5.76
C LEU A 127 -1.68 12.58 -6.31
N ARG A 128 -1.89 12.62 -7.61
CA ARG A 128 -2.76 13.59 -8.28
C ARG A 128 -4.16 12.99 -8.44
N GLY A 129 -4.88 12.88 -7.33
CA GLY A 129 -6.16 12.20 -7.32
C GLY A 129 -6.92 12.43 -6.02
N LYS A 130 -7.80 11.50 -5.73
CA LYS A 130 -8.63 11.51 -4.52
C LYS A 130 -8.48 10.18 -3.81
N LEU A 131 -8.51 10.21 -2.48
CA LEU A 131 -8.62 9.04 -1.61
C LEU A 131 -9.97 9.10 -0.90
N ASP A 132 -10.61 7.97 -0.77
CA ASP A 132 -11.88 7.82 -0.07
C ASP A 132 -11.94 6.44 0.58
N GLU A 133 -12.73 6.29 1.64
CA GLU A 133 -13.01 5.02 2.30
C GLU A 133 -11.74 4.28 2.76
N VAL A 134 -10.71 5.01 3.22
CA VAL A 134 -9.50 4.40 3.77
C VAL A 134 -9.84 3.73 5.10
N ARG A 135 -9.62 2.42 5.20
CA ARG A 135 -9.97 1.61 6.36
C ARG A 135 -8.85 0.66 6.73
N PHE A 136 -8.66 0.47 8.03
CA PHE A 136 -7.76 -0.52 8.60
C PHE A 136 -8.56 -1.51 9.43
N TYR A 137 -8.21 -2.77 9.34
CA TYR A 137 -8.85 -3.87 10.06
C TYR A 137 -7.79 -4.64 10.85
N ASP A 138 -8.14 -5.10 12.01
CA ASP A 138 -7.32 -5.97 12.87
C ASP A 138 -7.49 -7.47 12.56
N LYS A 139 -8.24 -7.78 11.50
CA LYS A 139 -8.47 -9.14 11.01
C LYS A 139 -8.31 -9.20 9.48
N VAL A 140 -8.00 -10.38 8.99
CA VAL A 140 -8.03 -10.66 7.55
C VAL A 140 -9.47 -10.68 7.06
N LEU A 141 -9.77 -9.85 6.07
CA LEU A 141 -11.05 -9.91 5.37
C LEU A 141 -10.98 -10.96 4.25
N SER A 142 -12.00 -11.81 4.17
CA SER A 142 -12.18 -12.73 3.06
C SER A 142 -12.53 -11.99 1.78
N ALA A 143 -12.34 -12.64 0.63
CA ALA A 143 -12.75 -12.09 -0.67
C ALA A 143 -14.24 -11.70 -0.70
N THR A 144 -15.12 -12.48 -0.05
CA THR A 144 -16.54 -12.19 0.05
C THR A 144 -16.82 -10.94 0.89
N GLU A 145 -16.11 -10.75 2.00
CA GLU A 145 -16.22 -9.54 2.82
C GLU A 145 -15.74 -8.30 2.06
N LEU A 146 -14.62 -8.42 1.32
CA LEU A 146 -14.12 -7.34 0.45
C LEU A 146 -15.13 -6.97 -0.63
N GLN A 147 -15.74 -7.95 -1.32
CA GLN A 147 -16.79 -7.71 -2.30
C GLN A 147 -18.01 -7.01 -1.69
N SER A 148 -18.41 -7.43 -0.50
CA SER A 148 -19.54 -6.82 0.22
C SER A 148 -19.28 -5.36 0.57
N LEU A 149 -18.07 -5.03 1.01
CA LEU A 149 -17.64 -3.65 1.28
C LEU A 149 -17.73 -2.79 0.02
N ILE A 150 -17.23 -3.27 -1.11
CA ILE A 150 -17.26 -2.54 -2.39
C ILE A 150 -18.72 -2.24 -2.82
N VAL A 151 -19.62 -3.21 -2.71
CA VAL A 151 -21.04 -3.02 -3.03
C VAL A 151 -21.68 -1.99 -2.10
N LEU A 152 -21.35 -2.02 -0.81
CA LEU A 152 -21.88 -1.05 0.16
C LEU A 152 -21.35 0.37 -0.12
N GLN A 153 -20.07 0.52 -0.41
CA GLN A 153 -19.44 1.80 -0.73
C GLN A 153 -20.00 2.38 -2.05
N GLY A 154 -20.26 1.54 -3.04
CA GLY A 154 -20.88 1.95 -4.31
C GLY A 154 -22.31 2.47 -4.19
N LYS A 155 -23.04 2.10 -3.15
CA LYS A 155 -24.42 2.55 -2.93
C LYS A 155 -24.53 3.93 -2.27
N GLY A 156 -23.46 4.45 -1.72
CA GLY A 156 -23.40 5.75 -1.06
C GLY A 156 -22.90 6.89 -1.92
N LYS A 157 -22.67 6.65 -3.22
CA LYS A 157 -22.13 7.63 -4.18
C LYS A 157 -23.13 7.98 -5.26
#